data_4da82488aaf2962afd44ed03c5647e89
#
_entry.id   4da82488aaf2962afd44ed03c5647e89
#
_cell.length_a   1.000
_cell.length_b   1.000
_cell.length_c   1.000
_cell.angle_alpha   90.00
_cell.angle_beta   90.00
_cell.angle_gamma   90.00
#
_symmetry.space_group_name_H-M   'P 1'
#
loop_
_entity.id
_entity.type
_entity.pdbx_description
1 polymer ?
#
loop_
_entity_poly.entity_id
_entity_poly.type
_entity_poly.pdbx_seq_one_letter_code
_entity_poly.pdbx_strand_id
1 'polypeptide(L)'
;MIISEKYKFIFLKPYKVAGSSVEFALSSILSNIDVATYLSKDEEKARQKLFGLCEQNNRRKLSDLIHNFSKQNKRDLQKFQWPKKFHPHCSADEIKSYLGDAKFNDYKKISIVRNPWDYLLSFYHWNPGKERRAPFDQWVFDNRHLIGQNNYQYKINGNCVVDIFLKFENLSEDLSKLPLNSDELSKIKNCFSTTFLKSGYRQKGREIEIDYLKSAKFIDKAIESFCDIELNMFGYQRPY
;
A
#
# COMPACT_ATOMS: atom_id res chain seq x y z
N MET A 1 -0.89 -6.08 0.07
CA MET A 1 -2.30 -6.09 -0.36
C MET A 1 -2.96 -7.36 0.14
N ILE A 2 -4.20 -7.28 0.60
CA ILE A 2 -4.99 -8.41 1.11
C ILE A 2 -6.36 -8.41 0.44
N ILE A 3 -6.90 -9.61 0.17
CA ILE A 3 -8.32 -9.80 -0.13
C ILE A 3 -8.83 -10.84 0.85
N SER A 4 -9.72 -10.43 1.75
CA SER A 4 -10.32 -11.36 2.71
C SER A 4 -11.67 -11.85 2.22
N GLU A 5 -11.75 -13.16 2.00
CA GLU A 5 -12.99 -13.86 1.60
C GLU A 5 -13.97 -13.91 2.77
N LYS A 6 -13.43 -14.15 3.96
CA LYS A 6 -14.25 -14.28 5.19
C LYS A 6 -14.91 -12.97 5.57
N TYR A 7 -14.16 -11.86 5.53
CA TYR A 7 -14.62 -10.56 5.99
C TYR A 7 -15.08 -9.65 4.86
N LYS A 8 -15.01 -10.12 3.61
CA LYS A 8 -15.40 -9.38 2.40
C LYS A 8 -14.79 -7.99 2.33
N PHE A 9 -13.48 -7.90 2.48
CA PHE A 9 -12.74 -6.66 2.27
C PHE A 9 -11.53 -6.83 1.36
N ILE A 10 -11.13 -5.73 0.74
CA ILE A 10 -9.92 -5.58 -0.06
C ILE A 10 -9.08 -4.49 0.59
N PHE A 11 -7.89 -4.82 1.09
CA PHE A 11 -6.93 -3.83 1.53
C PHE A 11 -6.05 -3.41 0.36
N LEU A 12 -6.37 -2.24 -0.21
CA LEU A 12 -5.60 -1.56 -1.24
C LEU A 12 -4.39 -0.91 -0.57
N LYS A 13 -3.19 -1.37 -0.90
CA LYS A 13 -1.95 -0.96 -0.21
C LYS A 13 -1.22 0.13 -1.00
N PRO A 14 -1.35 1.41 -0.63
CA PRO A 14 -0.59 2.49 -1.25
C PRO A 14 0.88 2.47 -0.84
N TYR A 15 1.67 3.29 -1.52
CA TYR A 15 3.08 3.47 -1.19
C TYR A 15 3.26 4.36 0.04
N LYS A 16 4.28 4.10 0.84
CA LYS A 16 4.81 4.98 1.93
C LYS A 16 3.80 5.43 2.99
N VAL A 17 2.79 4.62 3.26
CA VAL A 17 1.71 4.90 4.23
C VAL A 17 1.68 3.88 5.39
N ALA A 18 2.80 3.23 5.71
CA ALA A 18 2.89 2.10 6.66
C ALA A 18 2.02 0.88 6.28
N GLY A 19 1.69 0.74 4.99
CA GLY A 19 0.84 -0.35 4.51
C GLY A 19 1.38 -1.75 4.83
N SER A 20 2.70 -1.96 4.95
CA SER A 20 3.27 -3.24 5.36
C SER A 20 2.94 -3.59 6.80
N SER A 21 2.96 -2.61 7.72
CA SER A 21 2.62 -2.83 9.12
C SER A 21 1.14 -3.17 9.29
N VAL A 22 0.26 -2.48 8.55
CA VAL A 22 -1.17 -2.78 8.55
C VAL A 22 -1.44 -4.15 7.91
N GLU A 23 -0.82 -4.46 6.77
CA GLU A 23 -0.94 -5.77 6.11
C GLU A 23 -0.46 -6.90 7.03
N PHE A 24 0.63 -6.69 7.76
CA PHE A 24 1.12 -7.65 8.73
C PHE A 24 0.12 -7.85 9.90
N ALA A 25 -0.41 -6.78 10.45
CA ALA A 25 -1.40 -6.85 11.51
C ALA A 25 -2.70 -7.53 11.06
N LEU A 26 -3.19 -7.22 9.85
CA LEU A 26 -4.33 -7.90 9.25
C LEU A 26 -4.09 -9.41 9.06
N SER A 27 -2.83 -9.83 8.89
CA SER A 27 -2.51 -11.26 8.76
C SER A 27 -2.90 -12.09 9.99
N SER A 28 -3.07 -11.45 11.15
CA SER A 28 -3.50 -12.12 12.40
C SER A 28 -4.93 -12.69 12.35
N ILE A 29 -5.73 -12.30 11.37
CA ILE A 29 -7.13 -12.73 11.24
C ILE A 29 -7.41 -13.46 9.91
N LEU A 30 -6.41 -13.60 9.05
CA LEU A 30 -6.59 -14.23 7.75
C LEU A 30 -6.68 -15.76 7.85
N SER A 31 -7.31 -16.35 6.86
CA SER A 31 -7.43 -17.78 6.65
C SER A 31 -6.67 -18.22 5.39
N ASN A 32 -6.61 -19.52 5.15
CA ASN A 32 -5.92 -20.11 3.99
C ASN A 32 -6.60 -19.81 2.64
N ILE A 33 -7.85 -19.36 2.64
CA ILE A 33 -8.57 -18.98 1.41
C ILE A 33 -8.34 -17.52 1.00
N ASP A 34 -7.85 -16.70 1.92
CA ASP A 34 -7.63 -15.27 1.69
C ASP A 34 -6.40 -15.04 0.79
N VAL A 35 -6.35 -13.92 0.10
CA VAL A 35 -5.17 -13.49 -0.66
C VAL A 35 -4.29 -12.64 0.24
N ALA A 36 -3.00 -12.96 0.31
CA ALA A 36 -1.99 -12.15 0.96
C ALA A 36 -0.75 -12.02 0.06
N THR A 37 -0.35 -10.79 -0.22
CA THR A 37 0.83 -10.55 -1.06
C THR A 37 2.12 -10.60 -0.24
N TYR A 38 3.25 -10.78 -0.93
CA TYR A 38 4.57 -10.79 -0.32
C TYR A 38 4.90 -9.44 0.35
N LEU A 39 5.45 -9.48 1.54
CA LEU A 39 5.94 -8.30 2.26
C LEU A 39 7.44 -8.08 2.00
N SER A 40 8.28 -8.63 2.85
CA SER A 40 9.74 -8.73 2.68
C SER A 40 10.20 -10.04 3.29
N LYS A 41 11.44 -10.44 3.04
CA LYS A 41 11.96 -11.74 3.52
C LYS A 41 11.82 -11.91 5.04
N ASP A 42 12.14 -10.88 5.80
CA ASP A 42 12.11 -10.97 7.27
C ASP A 42 10.68 -10.83 7.81
N GLU A 43 9.87 -9.98 7.16
CA GLU A 43 8.44 -9.84 7.48
C GLU A 43 7.67 -11.13 7.18
N GLU A 44 8.00 -11.86 6.08
CA GLU A 44 7.39 -13.15 5.77
C GLU A 44 7.76 -14.22 6.81
N LYS A 45 9.03 -14.27 7.24
CA LYS A 45 9.43 -15.20 8.30
C LYS A 45 8.69 -14.93 9.62
N ALA A 46 8.53 -13.65 9.97
CA ALA A 46 7.77 -13.24 11.15
C ALA A 46 6.28 -13.59 11.00
N ARG A 47 5.67 -13.34 9.84
CA ARG A 47 4.29 -13.68 9.54
C ARG A 47 4.03 -15.19 9.64
N GLN A 48 4.94 -16.00 9.09
CA GLN A 48 4.86 -17.45 9.19
C GLN A 48 4.99 -17.94 10.64
N LYS A 49 5.94 -17.39 11.39
CA LYS A 49 6.18 -17.78 12.79
C LYS A 49 4.98 -17.43 13.69
N LEU A 50 4.37 -16.26 13.50
CA LEU A 50 3.30 -15.76 14.38
C LEU A 50 1.91 -16.25 13.98
N PHE A 51 1.64 -16.38 12.69
CA PHE A 51 0.29 -16.66 12.19
C PHE A 51 0.18 -17.95 11.39
N GLY A 52 1.30 -18.65 11.13
CA GLY A 52 1.32 -19.83 10.25
C GLY A 52 1.06 -19.50 8.77
N LEU A 53 1.13 -18.22 8.37
CA LEU A 53 0.81 -17.73 7.03
C LEU A 53 2.04 -17.17 6.34
N CYS A 54 2.10 -17.37 5.01
CA CYS A 54 3.02 -16.71 4.10
C CYS A 54 2.24 -15.95 3.04
N GLU A 55 2.95 -15.44 2.01
CA GLU A 55 2.25 -15.02 0.79
C GLU A 55 1.40 -16.18 0.26
N GLN A 56 0.14 -15.90 -0.05
CA GLN A 56 -0.79 -16.95 -0.47
C GLN A 56 -1.82 -16.46 -1.50
N ASN A 57 -2.28 -17.37 -2.34
CA ASN A 57 -3.35 -17.16 -3.32
C ASN A 57 -3.14 -15.96 -4.28
N ASN A 58 -1.91 -15.44 -4.37
CA ASN A 58 -1.54 -14.28 -5.17
C ASN A 58 -1.03 -14.64 -6.57
N ARG A 59 -1.01 -15.93 -6.93
CA ARG A 59 -0.52 -16.43 -8.24
C ARG A 59 -1.69 -16.82 -9.15
N ARG A 60 -1.46 -16.78 -10.46
CA ARG A 60 -2.43 -17.27 -11.45
C ARG A 60 -2.56 -18.77 -11.33
N LYS A 61 -3.78 -19.28 -11.48
CA LYS A 61 -4.03 -20.72 -11.60
C LYS A 61 -3.69 -21.20 -13.02
N LEU A 62 -3.46 -22.50 -13.18
CA LEU A 62 -3.19 -23.10 -14.50
C LEU A 62 -4.33 -22.80 -15.50
N SER A 63 -5.58 -22.81 -15.04
CA SER A 63 -6.75 -22.43 -15.83
C SER A 63 -6.69 -21.03 -16.42
N ASP A 64 -6.07 -20.08 -15.69
CA ASP A 64 -5.95 -18.68 -16.14
C ASP A 64 -4.88 -18.53 -17.24
N LEU A 65 -3.98 -19.52 -17.37
CA LEU A 65 -2.87 -19.52 -18.33
C LEU A 65 -3.21 -20.20 -19.65
N ILE A 66 -4.10 -21.17 -19.65
CA ILE A 66 -4.48 -21.92 -20.87
C ILE A 66 -5.01 -20.96 -21.95
N HIS A 67 -5.69 -19.89 -21.56
CA HIS A 67 -6.20 -18.86 -22.48
C HIS A 67 -5.10 -18.04 -23.17
N ASN A 68 -3.90 -17.97 -22.61
CA ASN A 68 -2.77 -17.16 -23.09
C ASN A 68 -1.65 -17.98 -23.74
N PHE A 69 -1.65 -19.31 -23.60
CA PHE A 69 -0.57 -20.19 -24.09
C PHE A 69 -0.50 -20.33 -25.62
N SER A 70 -1.51 -19.87 -26.36
CA SER A 70 -1.52 -19.98 -27.82
C SER A 70 -0.51 -19.05 -28.52
N LYS A 71 0.20 -18.17 -27.81
CA LYS A 71 1.04 -17.12 -28.40
C LYS A 71 2.50 -17.03 -27.93
N GLN A 72 3.00 -17.89 -27.04
CA GLN A 72 4.41 -17.75 -26.56
C GLN A 72 5.27 -18.99 -26.81
N ASN A 73 6.50 -18.74 -27.30
CA ASN A 73 7.48 -19.73 -27.72
C ASN A 73 8.03 -20.61 -26.57
N LYS A 74 8.28 -21.90 -26.90
CA LYS A 74 8.78 -22.97 -26.02
C LYS A 74 10.15 -22.75 -25.36
N ARG A 75 10.86 -21.63 -25.59
CA ARG A 75 12.22 -21.39 -25.06
C ARG A 75 12.28 -20.90 -23.61
N ASP A 76 11.18 -20.44 -23.02
CA ASP A 76 11.19 -19.84 -21.68
C ASP A 76 10.73 -20.78 -20.55
N LEU A 77 10.51 -22.05 -20.84
CA LEU A 77 9.97 -23.02 -19.87
C LEU A 77 10.92 -23.38 -18.72
N GLN A 78 12.22 -23.18 -18.86
CA GLN A 78 13.20 -23.52 -17.81
C GLN A 78 13.33 -22.48 -16.69
N LYS A 79 12.78 -21.26 -16.86
CA LYS A 79 12.74 -20.19 -15.86
C LYS A 79 11.32 -19.76 -15.51
N PHE A 80 10.35 -20.63 -15.73
CA PHE A 80 8.95 -20.30 -15.57
C PHE A 80 8.61 -20.10 -14.08
N GLN A 81 8.64 -18.86 -13.62
CA GLN A 81 7.96 -18.47 -12.39
C GLN A 81 6.49 -18.20 -12.73
N TRP A 82 5.58 -18.88 -12.03
CA TRP A 82 4.15 -18.60 -12.16
C TRP A 82 3.87 -17.11 -12.03
N PRO A 83 3.32 -16.43 -13.04
CA PRO A 83 3.09 -15.00 -12.99
C PRO A 83 2.16 -14.68 -11.81
N LYS A 84 2.54 -13.71 -11.03
CA LYS A 84 1.70 -13.23 -9.92
C LYS A 84 0.45 -12.60 -10.52
N LYS A 85 -0.70 -13.00 -9.99
CA LYS A 85 -1.99 -12.37 -10.28
C LYS A 85 -2.10 -11.05 -9.50
N PHE A 86 -1.65 -11.07 -8.24
CA PHE A 86 -1.65 -9.93 -7.36
C PHE A 86 -0.25 -9.62 -6.84
N HIS A 87 0.12 -8.34 -6.81
CA HIS A 87 1.35 -7.83 -6.24
C HIS A 87 1.05 -6.82 -5.12
N PRO A 88 2.04 -6.47 -4.25
CA PRO A 88 1.76 -5.66 -3.06
C PRO A 88 1.05 -4.33 -3.31
N HIS A 89 1.31 -3.69 -4.45
CA HIS A 89 0.78 -2.37 -4.80
C HIS A 89 -0.10 -2.41 -6.06
N CYS A 90 -0.89 -3.50 -6.24
CA CYS A 90 -1.89 -3.53 -7.31
C CYS A 90 -2.78 -2.30 -7.28
N SER A 91 -3.07 -1.74 -8.45
CA SER A 91 -4.08 -0.71 -8.59
C SER A 91 -5.48 -1.26 -8.31
N ALA A 92 -6.42 -0.38 -7.99
CA ALA A 92 -7.81 -0.77 -7.81
C ALA A 92 -8.40 -1.40 -9.09
N ASP A 93 -8.00 -0.88 -10.27
CA ASP A 93 -8.45 -1.37 -11.56
C ASP A 93 -7.90 -2.77 -11.88
N GLU A 94 -6.61 -3.04 -11.61
CA GLU A 94 -6.03 -4.38 -11.73
C GLU A 94 -6.78 -5.39 -10.86
N ILE A 95 -7.04 -5.06 -9.59
CA ILE A 95 -7.76 -5.94 -8.68
C ILE A 95 -9.18 -6.19 -9.18
N LYS A 96 -9.88 -5.15 -9.63
CA LYS A 96 -11.22 -5.26 -10.21
C LYS A 96 -11.22 -6.17 -11.43
N SER A 97 -10.26 -6.00 -12.34
CA SER A 97 -10.14 -6.84 -13.54
C SER A 97 -9.95 -8.32 -13.23
N TYR A 98 -9.27 -8.65 -12.13
CA TYR A 98 -9.03 -10.02 -11.70
C TYR A 98 -10.17 -10.66 -10.90
N LEU A 99 -10.90 -9.86 -10.12
CA LEU A 99 -12.02 -10.34 -9.29
C LEU A 99 -13.35 -10.38 -10.03
N GLY A 100 -13.49 -9.53 -11.04
CA GLY A 100 -14.75 -9.23 -11.69
C GLY A 100 -15.58 -8.21 -10.91
N ASP A 101 -16.49 -7.54 -11.60
CA ASP A 101 -17.29 -6.42 -11.07
C ASP A 101 -18.11 -6.82 -9.84
N ALA A 102 -18.80 -7.94 -9.89
CA ALA A 102 -19.68 -8.40 -8.82
C ALA A 102 -18.91 -8.54 -7.49
N LYS A 103 -17.80 -9.26 -7.50
CA LYS A 103 -16.99 -9.51 -6.30
C LYS A 103 -16.30 -8.24 -5.81
N PHE A 104 -15.73 -7.45 -6.72
CA PHE A 104 -15.08 -6.19 -6.36
C PHE A 104 -16.05 -5.23 -5.68
N ASN A 105 -17.29 -5.12 -6.18
CA ASN A 105 -18.31 -4.24 -5.64
C ASN A 105 -18.90 -4.74 -4.31
N ASP A 106 -19.02 -6.06 -4.12
CA ASP A 106 -19.51 -6.67 -2.87
C ASP A 106 -18.53 -6.48 -1.68
N TYR A 107 -17.24 -6.34 -1.95
CA TYR A 107 -16.21 -6.23 -0.92
C TYR A 107 -15.94 -4.78 -0.54
N LYS A 108 -15.74 -4.51 0.75
CA LYS A 108 -15.31 -3.19 1.23
C LYS A 108 -13.87 -2.91 0.87
N LYS A 109 -13.60 -1.81 0.18
CA LYS A 109 -12.26 -1.34 -0.15
C LYS A 109 -11.73 -0.47 0.98
N ILE A 110 -10.62 -0.91 1.56
CA ILE A 110 -9.94 -0.25 2.67
C ILE A 110 -8.59 0.23 2.16
N SER A 111 -8.21 1.44 2.50
CA SER A 111 -6.90 1.98 2.16
C SER A 111 -6.36 2.90 3.24
N ILE A 112 -5.14 3.40 3.05
CA ILE A 112 -4.50 4.32 3.99
C ILE A 112 -4.17 5.60 3.24
N VAL A 113 -4.52 6.74 3.83
CA VAL A 113 -4.18 8.07 3.33
C VAL A 113 -3.12 8.71 4.22
N ARG A 114 -2.25 9.53 3.65
CA ARG A 114 -1.18 10.24 4.34
C ARG A 114 -1.04 11.64 3.78
N ASN A 115 -0.61 12.59 4.62
CA ASN A 115 -0.27 13.93 4.17
C ASN A 115 0.71 13.88 2.97
N PRO A 116 0.38 14.48 1.81
CA PRO A 116 1.15 14.32 0.58
C PRO A 116 2.57 14.90 0.65
N TRP A 117 2.79 15.95 1.41
CA TRP A 117 4.14 16.47 1.65
C TRP A 117 4.98 15.52 2.49
N ASP A 118 4.39 14.97 3.55
CA ASP A 118 5.03 13.97 4.41
C ASP A 118 5.32 12.65 3.69
N TYR A 119 4.45 12.28 2.74
CA TYR A 119 4.64 11.16 1.83
C TYR A 119 5.92 11.34 0.98
N LEU A 120 6.14 12.51 0.38
CA LEU A 120 7.34 12.79 -0.41
C LEU A 120 8.62 12.76 0.44
N LEU A 121 8.58 13.32 1.64
CA LEU A 121 9.68 13.21 2.61
C LEU A 121 9.98 11.74 2.95
N SER A 122 8.95 10.93 3.12
CA SER A 122 9.12 9.50 3.38
C SER A 122 9.79 8.75 2.23
N PHE A 123 9.51 9.10 0.99
CA PHE A 123 10.21 8.54 -0.17
C PHE A 123 11.66 8.99 -0.22
N TYR A 124 11.89 10.28 -0.04
CA TYR A 124 13.23 10.85 -0.04
C TYR A 124 14.14 10.14 0.96
N HIS A 125 13.66 9.91 2.19
CA HIS A 125 14.43 9.22 3.22
C HIS A 125 14.59 7.71 2.98
N TRP A 126 13.68 7.09 2.25
CA TRP A 126 13.73 5.64 2.00
C TRP A 126 14.69 5.25 0.86
N ASN A 127 15.13 6.18 0.04
CA ASN A 127 15.98 5.88 -1.12
C ASN A 127 17.29 5.21 -0.67
N PRO A 128 17.60 3.96 -1.09
CA PRO A 128 18.88 3.30 -0.81
C PRO A 128 19.97 3.95 -1.66
N GLY A 129 20.93 4.53 -1.07
CA GLY A 129 22.03 5.29 -1.75
C GLY A 129 22.36 6.57 -1.00
N LYS A 130 22.24 6.50 0.30
CA LYS A 130 22.22 7.62 1.25
C LYS A 130 23.41 8.60 1.17
N GLU A 131 24.55 8.19 0.65
CA GLU A 131 25.79 8.98 0.72
C GLU A 131 25.90 10.08 -0.35
N ARG A 132 25.07 10.05 -1.40
CA ARG A 132 25.07 11.04 -2.49
C ARG A 132 23.65 11.40 -2.95
N ARG A 133 22.79 11.84 -2.03
CA ARG A 133 21.47 12.31 -2.42
C ARG A 133 21.55 13.70 -3.00
N ALA A 134 20.84 13.92 -4.10
CA ALA A 134 20.54 15.28 -4.55
C ALA A 134 19.79 16.05 -3.45
N PRO A 135 19.91 17.37 -3.39
CA PRO A 135 19.04 18.19 -2.55
C PRO A 135 17.57 17.84 -2.76
N PHE A 136 16.73 18.04 -1.72
CA PHE A 136 15.35 17.57 -1.74
C PHE A 136 14.53 18.14 -2.91
N ASP A 137 14.69 19.40 -3.22
CA ASP A 137 14.03 20.07 -4.33
C ASP A 137 14.39 19.44 -5.67
N GLN A 138 15.67 19.20 -5.94
CA GLN A 138 16.14 18.50 -7.16
C GLN A 138 15.61 17.08 -7.20
N TRP A 139 15.68 16.35 -6.06
CA TRP A 139 15.19 15.00 -5.99
C TRP A 139 13.68 14.91 -6.30
N VAL A 140 12.86 15.81 -5.74
CA VAL A 140 11.42 15.83 -6.02
C VAL A 140 11.15 16.19 -7.48
N PHE A 141 11.91 17.12 -8.06
CA PHE A 141 11.77 17.47 -9.47
C PHE A 141 12.01 16.25 -10.37
N ASP A 142 13.08 15.49 -10.10
CA ASP A 142 13.41 14.28 -10.86
C ASP A 142 12.38 13.15 -10.63
N ASN A 143 11.75 13.11 -9.47
CA ASN A 143 10.78 12.09 -9.06
C ASN A 143 9.32 12.60 -9.00
N ARG A 144 8.98 13.65 -9.74
CA ARG A 144 7.63 14.27 -9.73
C ARG A 144 6.49 13.32 -10.07
N HIS A 145 6.78 12.20 -10.76
CA HIS A 145 5.83 11.14 -11.05
C HIS A 145 5.29 10.43 -9.80
N LEU A 146 5.95 10.59 -8.65
CA LEU A 146 5.47 10.06 -7.37
C LEU A 146 4.30 10.86 -6.80
N ILE A 147 4.13 12.14 -7.22
CA ILE A 147 3.03 12.98 -6.75
C ILE A 147 1.71 12.42 -7.30
N GLY A 148 0.79 12.11 -6.41
CA GLY A 148 -0.49 11.48 -6.77
C GLY A 148 -0.41 10.01 -7.18
N GLN A 149 0.76 9.35 -7.05
CA GLN A 149 0.93 7.94 -7.43
C GLN A 149 -0.07 7.02 -6.72
N ASN A 150 -0.45 7.33 -5.49
CA ASN A 150 -1.41 6.53 -4.72
C ASN A 150 -2.85 6.58 -5.28
N ASN A 151 -3.14 7.49 -6.22
CA ASN A 151 -4.42 7.51 -6.92
C ASN A 151 -4.72 6.20 -7.66
N TYR A 152 -3.70 5.44 -8.08
CA TYR A 152 -3.89 4.11 -8.67
C TYR A 152 -4.55 3.12 -7.72
N GLN A 153 -4.32 3.26 -6.40
CA GLN A 153 -4.98 2.46 -5.39
C GLN A 153 -6.34 3.03 -4.97
N TYR A 154 -6.56 4.33 -5.13
CA TYR A 154 -7.76 5.00 -4.65
C TYR A 154 -8.86 5.10 -5.71
N LYS A 155 -8.50 5.14 -6.99
CA LYS A 155 -9.42 5.54 -8.08
C LYS A 155 -9.47 4.53 -9.22
N ILE A 156 -10.64 4.46 -9.84
CA ILE A 156 -10.87 3.84 -11.16
C ILE A 156 -11.57 4.89 -12.01
N ASN A 157 -11.05 5.18 -13.19
CA ASN A 157 -11.58 6.19 -14.11
C ASN A 157 -11.84 7.56 -13.42
N GLY A 158 -10.92 7.97 -12.56
CA GLY A 158 -11.00 9.24 -11.83
C GLY A 158 -11.92 9.22 -10.58
N ASN A 159 -12.73 8.19 -10.39
CA ASN A 159 -13.66 8.08 -9.26
C ASN A 159 -13.02 7.32 -8.08
N CYS A 160 -13.17 7.85 -6.87
CA CYS A 160 -12.74 7.17 -5.67
C CYS A 160 -13.55 5.88 -5.45
N VAL A 161 -12.87 4.75 -5.27
CA VAL A 161 -13.50 3.45 -5.01
C VAL A 161 -13.28 2.95 -3.59
N VAL A 162 -12.56 3.68 -2.77
CA VAL A 162 -12.26 3.31 -1.38
C VAL A 162 -13.44 3.62 -0.49
N ASP A 163 -13.91 2.62 0.25
CA ASP A 163 -15.02 2.77 1.21
C ASP A 163 -14.54 3.27 2.58
N ILE A 164 -13.34 2.84 3.01
CA ILE A 164 -12.79 3.17 4.34
C ILE A 164 -11.35 3.61 4.19
N PHE A 165 -11.06 4.84 4.59
CA PHE A 165 -9.69 5.33 4.71
C PHE A 165 -9.23 5.33 6.17
N LEU A 166 -8.02 4.82 6.39
CA LEU A 166 -7.28 4.95 7.63
C LEU A 166 -6.26 6.09 7.45
N LYS A 167 -6.21 7.03 8.38
CA LYS A 167 -5.19 8.09 8.36
C LYS A 167 -3.87 7.56 8.89
N PHE A 168 -2.79 7.75 8.14
CA PHE A 168 -1.43 7.35 8.55
C PHE A 168 -1.07 7.92 9.93
N GLU A 169 -1.46 9.16 10.17
CA GLU A 169 -1.17 9.90 11.39
C GLU A 169 -1.90 9.34 12.63
N ASN A 170 -3.01 8.60 12.41
CA ASN A 170 -3.88 8.05 13.47
C ASN A 170 -4.13 6.55 13.29
N LEU A 171 -3.20 5.81 12.70
CA LEU A 171 -3.43 4.40 12.33
C LEU A 171 -3.91 3.53 13.50
N SER A 172 -3.33 3.69 14.70
CA SER A 172 -3.71 2.90 15.88
C SER A 172 -5.18 3.05 16.25
N GLU A 173 -5.70 4.27 16.13
CA GLU A 173 -7.11 4.58 16.42
C GLU A 173 -8.00 4.18 15.25
N ASP A 174 -7.57 4.52 14.04
CA ASP A 174 -8.32 4.31 12.81
C ASP A 174 -8.50 2.82 12.45
N LEU A 175 -7.69 1.92 12.98
CA LEU A 175 -7.93 0.48 12.89
C LEU A 175 -9.30 0.06 13.46
N SER A 176 -9.91 0.87 14.34
CA SER A 176 -11.27 0.63 14.84
C SER A 176 -12.35 0.81 13.78
N LYS A 177 -12.06 1.49 12.67
CA LYS A 177 -13.00 1.70 11.54
C LYS A 177 -13.17 0.45 10.67
N LEU A 178 -12.31 -0.55 10.86
CA LEU A 178 -12.40 -1.80 10.09
C LEU A 178 -13.74 -2.50 10.38
N PRO A 179 -14.40 -3.08 9.36
CA PRO A 179 -15.70 -3.73 9.51
C PRO A 179 -15.54 -5.14 10.13
N LEU A 180 -15.05 -5.18 11.35
CA LEU A 180 -14.68 -6.40 12.09
C LEU A 180 -15.26 -6.35 13.49
N ASN A 181 -15.42 -7.51 14.13
CA ASN A 181 -15.87 -7.57 15.52
C ASN A 181 -14.75 -7.17 16.51
N SER A 182 -15.11 -7.04 17.80
CA SER A 182 -14.21 -6.61 18.87
C SER A 182 -12.98 -7.49 19.04
N ASP A 183 -13.14 -8.80 18.88
CA ASP A 183 -12.05 -9.77 19.08
C ASP A 183 -11.02 -9.70 17.96
N GLU A 184 -11.48 -9.59 16.71
CA GLU A 184 -10.62 -9.39 15.55
C GLU A 184 -9.91 -8.03 15.61
N LEU A 185 -10.63 -6.97 15.97
CA LEU A 185 -10.03 -5.65 16.16
C LEU A 185 -8.96 -5.65 17.26
N SER A 186 -9.20 -6.34 18.35
CA SER A 186 -8.22 -6.47 19.44
C SER A 186 -6.97 -7.21 18.99
N LYS A 187 -7.10 -8.31 18.24
CA LYS A 187 -5.96 -9.03 17.66
C LYS A 187 -5.11 -8.15 16.74
N ILE A 188 -5.77 -7.43 15.83
CA ILE A 188 -5.09 -6.52 14.90
C ILE A 188 -4.37 -5.40 15.63
N LYS A 189 -5.02 -4.73 16.59
CA LYS A 189 -4.43 -3.64 17.37
C LYS A 189 -3.24 -4.11 18.21
N ASN A 190 -3.36 -5.24 18.86
CA ASN A 190 -2.25 -5.84 19.63
C ASN A 190 -1.07 -6.17 18.71
N CYS A 191 -1.33 -6.77 17.55
CA CYS A 191 -0.29 -7.06 16.58
C CYS A 191 0.36 -5.78 16.06
N PHE A 192 -0.43 -4.78 15.69
CA PHE A 192 0.07 -3.50 15.17
C PHE A 192 0.93 -2.76 16.18
N SER A 193 0.55 -2.73 17.46
CA SER A 193 1.29 -2.04 18.54
C SER A 193 2.60 -2.73 18.90
N THR A 194 2.69 -4.05 18.74
CA THR A 194 3.88 -4.83 19.06
C THR A 194 4.86 -4.99 17.89
N THR A 195 4.43 -4.62 16.67
CA THR A 195 5.20 -4.87 15.45
C THR A 195 5.70 -3.57 14.83
N PHE A 196 6.97 -3.25 15.02
CA PHE A 196 7.62 -2.09 14.41
C PHE A 196 8.29 -2.48 13.08
N LEU A 197 7.51 -2.51 12.00
CA LEU A 197 8.05 -2.77 10.66
C LEU A 197 8.58 -1.46 10.03
N LYS A 198 9.82 -1.53 9.51
CA LYS A 198 10.45 -0.42 8.75
C LYS A 198 10.51 0.92 9.49
N SER A 199 10.66 0.90 10.82
CA SER A 199 10.97 2.08 11.61
C SER A 199 12.45 2.48 11.48
N GLY A 200 12.78 3.78 11.63
CA GLY A 200 14.17 4.25 11.73
C GLY A 200 14.82 4.72 10.43
N TYR A 201 14.13 4.73 9.28
CA TYR A 201 14.67 5.29 8.03
C TYR A 201 14.67 6.82 8.00
N ARG A 202 13.83 7.46 8.79
CA ARG A 202 13.69 8.91 8.85
C ARG A 202 14.62 9.46 9.92
N GLN A 203 15.48 10.40 9.57
CA GLN A 203 16.29 11.11 10.54
C GLN A 203 15.37 11.92 11.46
N LYS A 204 15.64 11.88 12.76
CA LYS A 204 14.89 12.67 13.73
C LYS A 204 15.37 14.14 13.62
N GLY A 205 14.54 15.02 13.09
CA GLY A 205 14.83 16.44 13.00
C GLY A 205 13.73 17.18 12.24
N ARG A 206 12.73 17.68 12.97
CA ARG A 206 11.60 18.41 12.37
C ARG A 206 12.06 19.67 11.62
N GLU A 207 13.11 20.32 12.09
CA GLU A 207 13.68 21.52 11.46
C GLU A 207 14.22 21.25 10.06
N ILE A 208 14.96 20.15 9.88
CA ILE A 208 15.51 19.74 8.59
C ILE A 208 14.40 19.48 7.56
N GLU A 209 13.29 18.90 8.00
CA GLU A 209 12.15 18.61 7.14
C GLU A 209 11.40 19.88 6.72
N ILE A 210 11.33 20.87 7.59
CA ILE A 210 10.80 22.22 7.28
C ILE A 210 11.63 22.83 6.15
N ASP A 211 12.95 22.78 6.24
CA ASP A 211 13.84 23.37 5.24
C ASP A 211 13.74 22.63 3.90
N TYR A 212 13.61 21.31 3.91
CA TYR A 212 13.35 20.55 2.70
C TYR A 212 12.06 20.98 2.01
N LEU A 213 10.97 21.13 2.75
CA LEU A 213 9.71 21.57 2.15
C LEU A 213 9.79 23.02 1.69
N LYS A 214 10.46 23.92 2.42
CA LYS A 214 10.67 25.32 2.00
C LYS A 214 11.44 25.44 0.68
N SER A 215 12.44 24.60 0.45
CA SER A 215 13.22 24.61 -0.80
C SER A 215 12.39 24.16 -2.00
N ALA A 216 11.38 23.31 -1.80
CA ALA A 216 10.61 22.68 -2.86
C ALA A 216 9.17 23.26 -2.98
N LYS A 217 8.99 24.56 -2.87
CA LYS A 217 7.64 25.20 -2.96
C LYS A 217 6.89 24.92 -4.26
N PHE A 218 7.60 24.64 -5.35
CA PHE A 218 6.99 24.34 -6.64
C PHE A 218 6.11 23.07 -6.63
N ILE A 219 6.31 22.18 -5.63
CA ILE A 219 5.51 20.95 -5.50
C ILE A 219 4.05 21.23 -5.10
N ASP A 220 3.76 22.38 -4.50
CA ASP A 220 2.43 22.68 -3.97
C ASP A 220 1.39 22.64 -5.08
N LYS A 221 1.66 23.27 -6.23
CA LYS A 221 0.76 23.22 -7.39
C LYS A 221 0.56 21.80 -7.93
N ALA A 222 1.60 20.98 -7.92
CA ALA A 222 1.46 19.59 -8.35
C ALA A 222 0.64 18.78 -7.35
N ILE A 223 0.84 18.99 -6.04
CA ILE A 223 0.03 18.35 -5.00
C ILE A 223 -1.44 18.77 -5.12
N GLU A 224 -1.72 20.08 -5.32
CA GLU A 224 -3.07 20.59 -5.56
C GLU A 224 -3.74 19.92 -6.79
N SER A 225 -2.97 19.64 -7.83
CA SER A 225 -3.48 19.05 -9.06
C SER A 225 -3.69 17.53 -8.98
N PHE A 226 -2.90 16.82 -8.20
CA PHE A 226 -2.86 15.35 -8.22
C PHE A 226 -3.23 14.66 -6.91
N CYS A 227 -3.37 15.38 -5.80
CA CYS A 227 -3.68 14.82 -4.48
C CYS A 227 -5.05 15.31 -3.97
N ASP A 228 -6.05 15.31 -4.84
CA ASP A 228 -7.41 15.81 -4.54
C ASP A 228 -8.11 15.03 -3.40
N ILE A 229 -7.88 13.73 -3.27
CA ILE A 229 -8.40 12.93 -2.16
C ILE A 229 -7.83 13.44 -0.84
N GLU A 230 -6.51 13.56 -0.76
CA GLU A 230 -5.80 14.01 0.43
C GLU A 230 -6.20 15.44 0.83
N LEU A 231 -6.33 16.33 -0.14
CA LEU A 231 -6.66 17.73 0.12
C LEU A 231 -8.15 17.93 0.38
N ASN A 232 -9.03 17.43 -0.51
CA ASN A 232 -10.45 17.76 -0.47
C ASN A 232 -11.24 16.90 0.52
N MET A 233 -10.90 15.58 0.63
CA MET A 233 -11.62 14.68 1.55
C MET A 233 -11.04 14.71 2.96
N PHE A 234 -9.72 14.93 3.12
CA PHE A 234 -9.05 14.85 4.41
C PHE A 234 -8.55 16.19 4.94
N GLY A 235 -8.61 17.23 4.13
CA GLY A 235 -8.20 18.57 4.53
C GLY A 235 -6.71 18.68 4.88
N TYR A 236 -5.87 17.82 4.29
CA TYR A 236 -4.44 17.91 4.54
C TYR A 236 -3.90 19.24 4.03
N GLN A 237 -3.09 19.84 4.86
CA GLN A 237 -2.40 21.09 4.55
C GLN A 237 -0.90 20.87 4.61
N ARG A 238 -0.18 21.78 4.01
CA ARG A 238 1.26 21.82 4.13
C ARG A 238 1.64 21.92 5.62
N PRO A 239 2.55 21.07 6.11
CA PRO A 239 2.83 20.97 7.54
C PRO A 239 3.48 22.23 8.15
N TYR A 240 3.95 23.18 7.34
CA TYR A 240 4.72 24.36 7.80
C TYR A 240 4.44 25.60 6.95
#